data_965f0b3b82101a22852da14108f6c858
#
_entry.id   965f0b3b82101a22852da14108f6c858
#
_cell.length_a   1.000
_cell.length_b   1.000
_cell.length_c   1.000
_cell.angle_alpha   90.00
_cell.angle_beta   90.00
_cell.angle_gamma   90.00
#
_symmetry.space_group_name_H-M   'P 1'
#
loop_
_entity.id
_entity.type
_entity.pdbx_description
1 polymer ?
#
loop_
_entity_poly.entity_id
_entity_poly.type
_entity_poly.pdbx_seq_one_letter_code
_entity_poly.pdbx_strand_id
1 'polypeptide(L)'
;MSQAESHKQDGPATAEGWKLLRSVLREQRKGLMQGVVIGLIWSAGKVAIPQLFKLGVDRGIEQDGSLLFWAGAITCVGIVAGAFSAWRRWIGFRESRWTESSLRERLFTHLQGLHIGYHDLAQTGQLMSRASSDLGQIQGFVVMIPLTISNVAMVVAVMLILLSSQPMLAIIALAPLPFVNLAARRFSNSIHPAILAVQAEQAELANVV
;
A
#
# COMPACT_ATOMS: atom_id res chain seq x y z
N MET A 1 -32.10 -8.25 -21.82
CA MET A 1 -31.77 -6.88 -22.29
C MET A 1 -31.54 -5.94 -21.11
N SER A 2 -30.77 -6.31 -20.07
CA SER A 2 -30.65 -5.49 -18.84
C SER A 2 -29.20 -5.37 -18.29
N GLN A 3 -28.18 -5.81 -18.97
CA GLN A 3 -26.79 -5.67 -18.51
C GLN A 3 -25.93 -4.66 -19.29
N ALA A 4 -26.46 -4.08 -20.37
CA ALA A 4 -25.72 -3.12 -21.21
C ALA A 4 -25.87 -1.66 -20.75
N GLU A 5 -26.83 -1.34 -19.86
CA GLU A 5 -27.08 0.03 -19.39
C GLU A 5 -26.29 0.42 -18.13
N SER A 6 -25.73 -0.56 -17.38
CA SER A 6 -24.94 -0.32 -16.15
C SER A 6 -23.59 0.34 -16.39
N HIS A 7 -23.03 0.27 -17.59
CA HIS A 7 -21.65 0.69 -17.85
C HIS A 7 -21.48 2.13 -18.35
N LYS A 8 -22.55 2.91 -18.46
CA LYS A 8 -22.50 4.26 -19.05
C LYS A 8 -22.67 5.43 -18.07
N GLN A 9 -22.79 5.14 -16.75
CA GLN A 9 -22.97 6.20 -15.71
C GLN A 9 -21.68 6.54 -14.93
N ASP A 10 -20.53 5.96 -15.27
CA ASP A 10 -19.30 6.10 -14.46
C ASP A 10 -18.47 7.38 -14.71
N GLY A 11 -18.77 8.17 -15.71
CA GLY A 11 -17.92 9.31 -16.10
C GLY A 11 -17.88 10.48 -15.09
N PRO A 12 -19.00 11.09 -14.69
CA PRO A 12 -18.98 12.24 -13.78
C PRO A 12 -18.76 11.85 -12.31
N ALA A 13 -19.32 10.74 -11.85
CA ALA A 13 -19.18 10.26 -10.46
C ALA A 13 -17.73 9.87 -10.11
N THR A 14 -17.01 9.25 -11.03
CA THR A 14 -15.57 8.92 -10.84
C THR A 14 -14.72 10.18 -10.79
N ALA A 15 -14.98 11.20 -11.61
CA ALA A 15 -14.23 12.45 -11.61
C ALA A 15 -14.41 13.23 -10.30
N GLU A 16 -15.62 13.23 -9.73
CA GLU A 16 -15.90 13.85 -8.44
C GLU A 16 -15.27 13.08 -7.28
N GLY A 17 -15.32 11.76 -7.31
CA GLY A 17 -14.62 10.89 -6.35
C GLY A 17 -13.12 11.14 -6.32
N TRP A 18 -12.48 11.27 -7.49
CA TRP A 18 -11.07 11.62 -7.60
C TRP A 18 -10.75 13.03 -7.08
N LYS A 19 -11.62 14.02 -7.29
CA LYS A 19 -11.47 15.37 -6.73
C LYS A 19 -11.52 15.33 -5.20
N LEU A 20 -12.46 14.59 -4.63
CA LEU A 20 -12.62 14.43 -3.19
C LEU A 20 -11.40 13.72 -2.59
N LEU A 21 -10.95 12.62 -3.17
CA LEU A 21 -9.75 11.91 -2.73
C LEU A 21 -8.51 12.82 -2.77
N ARG A 22 -8.34 13.55 -3.87
CA ARG A 22 -7.22 14.51 -4.01
C ARG A 22 -7.29 15.63 -2.98
N SER A 23 -8.48 16.14 -2.64
CA SER A 23 -8.64 17.16 -1.60
C SER A 23 -8.20 16.66 -0.23
N VAL A 24 -8.63 15.45 0.14
CA VAL A 24 -8.27 14.79 1.40
C VAL A 24 -6.76 14.50 1.48
N LEU A 25 -6.18 13.97 0.41
CA LEU A 25 -4.73 13.74 0.35
C LEU A 25 -3.93 15.04 0.42
N ARG A 26 -4.45 16.14 -0.14
CA ARG A 26 -3.81 17.46 -0.06
C ARG A 26 -3.84 18.04 1.35
N GLU A 27 -4.89 17.81 2.11
CA GLU A 27 -4.97 18.21 3.52
C GLU A 27 -3.92 17.48 4.36
N GLN A 28 -3.65 16.22 4.05
CA GLN A 28 -2.70 15.37 4.78
C GLN A 28 -1.29 15.34 4.19
N ARG A 29 -1.01 16.21 3.21
CA ARG A 29 0.28 16.18 2.49
C ARG A 29 1.51 16.17 3.43
N LYS A 30 1.45 16.86 4.57
CA LYS A 30 2.56 16.90 5.53
C LYS A 30 2.82 15.54 6.18
N GLY A 31 1.77 14.87 6.66
CA GLY A 31 1.89 13.55 7.27
C GLY A 31 2.31 12.48 6.25
N LEU A 32 1.73 12.51 5.04
CA LEU A 32 2.12 11.60 3.96
C LEU A 32 3.58 11.82 3.54
N MET A 33 4.02 13.07 3.40
CA MET A 33 5.43 13.39 3.10
C MET A 33 6.37 12.91 4.21
N GLN A 34 6.00 13.07 5.48
CA GLN A 34 6.77 12.52 6.61
C GLN A 34 6.90 11.01 6.48
N GLY A 35 5.80 10.31 6.18
CA GLY A 35 5.81 8.86 5.96
C GLY A 35 6.71 8.45 4.80
N VAL A 36 6.71 9.21 3.70
CA VAL A 36 7.61 8.98 2.54
C VAL A 36 9.07 9.21 2.92
N VAL A 37 9.40 10.33 3.57
CA VAL A 37 10.79 10.64 3.98
C VAL A 37 11.34 9.55 4.91
N ILE A 38 10.58 9.15 5.94
CA ILE A 38 10.97 8.08 6.85
C ILE A 38 11.10 6.75 6.10
N GLY A 39 10.22 6.50 5.14
CA GLY A 39 10.30 5.34 4.27
C GLY A 39 11.54 5.33 3.36
N LEU A 40 11.98 6.48 2.88
CA LEU A 40 13.23 6.59 2.11
C LEU A 40 14.46 6.34 2.99
N ILE A 41 14.47 6.83 4.23
CA ILE A 41 15.55 6.53 5.20
C ILE A 41 15.59 5.03 5.49
N TRP A 42 14.42 4.41 5.71
CA TRP A 42 14.32 2.95 5.85
C TRP A 42 14.86 2.21 4.61
N SER A 43 14.51 2.66 3.41
CA SER A 43 15.00 2.07 2.15
C SER A 43 16.52 2.16 2.05
N ALA A 44 17.10 3.30 2.40
CA ALA A 44 18.55 3.49 2.43
C ALA A 44 19.23 2.51 3.41
N GLY A 45 18.68 2.33 4.61
CA GLY A 45 19.15 1.35 5.58
C GLY A 45 19.10 -0.08 5.04
N LYS A 46 18.01 -0.46 4.39
CA LYS A 46 17.86 -1.79 3.75
C LYS A 46 18.87 -2.03 2.63
N VAL A 47 19.13 -1.01 1.82
CA VAL A 47 20.13 -1.08 0.74
C VAL A 47 21.56 -1.11 1.29
N ALA A 48 21.81 -0.46 2.42
CA ALA A 48 23.12 -0.42 3.06
C ALA A 48 23.54 -1.80 3.65
N ILE A 49 22.59 -2.62 4.13
CA ILE A 49 22.91 -3.92 4.76
C ILE A 49 23.71 -4.84 3.85
N PRO A 50 23.34 -5.14 2.61
CA PRO A 50 24.15 -5.97 1.70
C PRO A 50 25.53 -5.38 1.39
N GLN A 51 25.62 -4.04 1.32
CA GLN A 51 26.90 -3.37 1.08
C GLN A 51 27.83 -3.49 2.30
N LEU A 52 27.31 -3.33 3.50
CA LEU A 52 28.06 -3.55 4.74
C LEU A 52 28.48 -5.00 4.89
N PHE A 53 27.61 -5.94 4.47
CA PHE A 53 27.96 -7.36 4.48
C PHE A 53 29.14 -7.66 3.55
N LYS A 54 29.11 -7.11 2.31
CA LYS A 54 30.22 -7.22 1.37
C LYS A 54 31.53 -6.65 1.97
N LEU A 55 31.48 -5.44 2.51
CA LEU A 55 32.65 -4.82 3.15
C LEU A 55 33.14 -5.60 4.37
N GLY A 56 32.22 -6.22 5.12
CA GLY A 56 32.56 -7.07 6.27
C GLY A 56 33.28 -8.34 5.85
N VAL A 57 32.90 -8.94 4.71
CA VAL A 57 33.63 -10.09 4.15
C VAL A 57 35.01 -9.65 3.62
N ASP A 58 35.04 -8.63 2.74
CA ASP A 58 36.26 -8.19 2.07
C ASP A 58 37.35 -7.68 3.08
N ARG A 59 36.93 -6.92 4.10
CA ARG A 59 37.85 -6.30 5.06
C ARG A 59 37.94 -7.03 6.39
N GLY A 60 36.90 -7.73 6.79
CA GLY A 60 36.84 -8.43 8.07
C GLY A 60 37.50 -9.83 8.02
N ILE A 61 37.36 -10.54 6.89
CA ILE A 61 37.87 -11.89 6.70
C ILE A 61 39.16 -11.87 5.90
N GLU A 62 39.17 -11.19 4.74
CA GLU A 62 40.34 -11.23 3.83
C GLU A 62 41.51 -10.36 4.28
N GLN A 63 41.24 -9.28 5.05
CA GLN A 63 42.29 -8.34 5.50
C GLN A 63 42.56 -8.37 7.01
N ASP A 64 42.22 -9.48 7.70
CA ASP A 64 42.38 -9.63 9.16
C ASP A 64 41.76 -8.51 10.01
N GLY A 65 40.69 -7.88 9.49
CA GLY A 65 39.96 -6.84 10.18
C GLY A 65 39.09 -7.39 11.32
N SER A 66 38.62 -6.51 12.22
CA SER A 66 37.72 -6.90 13.31
C SER A 66 36.36 -7.33 12.81
N LEU A 67 36.10 -8.62 12.76
CA LEU A 67 34.74 -9.19 12.45
C LEU A 67 33.65 -8.66 13.38
N LEU A 68 34.03 -8.45 14.67
CA LEU A 68 33.08 -7.94 15.67
C LEU A 68 32.62 -6.52 15.34
N PHE A 69 33.49 -5.67 14.80
CA PHE A 69 33.14 -4.33 14.36
C PHE A 69 32.12 -4.38 13.22
N TRP A 70 32.34 -5.21 12.20
CA TRP A 70 31.40 -5.33 11.05
C TRP A 70 30.09 -5.98 11.45
N ALA A 71 30.11 -7.00 12.29
CA ALA A 71 28.88 -7.59 12.85
C ALA A 71 28.09 -6.58 13.67
N GLY A 72 28.77 -5.78 14.50
CA GLY A 72 28.14 -4.68 15.24
C GLY A 72 27.53 -3.60 14.33
N ALA A 73 28.22 -3.19 13.27
CA ALA A 73 27.75 -2.22 12.31
C ALA A 73 26.48 -2.72 11.57
N ILE A 74 26.49 -3.96 11.08
CA ILE A 74 25.33 -4.57 10.41
C ILE A 74 24.14 -4.66 11.36
N THR A 75 24.38 -5.10 12.60
CA THR A 75 23.35 -5.20 13.63
C THR A 75 22.75 -3.83 13.95
N CYS A 76 23.59 -2.80 14.13
CA CYS A 76 23.15 -1.44 14.39
C CYS A 76 22.28 -0.90 13.26
N VAL A 77 22.73 -1.02 12.00
CA VAL A 77 21.95 -0.60 10.82
C VAL A 77 20.65 -1.39 10.71
N GLY A 78 20.67 -2.68 11.03
CA GLY A 78 19.47 -3.54 11.06
C GLY A 78 18.44 -3.06 12.09
N ILE A 79 18.86 -2.74 13.30
CA ILE A 79 18.00 -2.22 14.38
C ILE A 79 17.42 -0.85 13.97
N VAL A 80 18.25 0.06 13.47
CA VAL A 80 17.82 1.37 13.01
C VAL A 80 16.82 1.25 11.89
N ALA A 81 17.10 0.42 10.87
CA ALA A 81 16.16 0.17 9.78
C ALA A 81 14.85 -0.46 10.29
N GLY A 82 14.89 -1.35 11.28
CA GLY A 82 13.72 -1.91 11.94
C GLY A 82 12.87 -0.83 12.63
N ALA A 83 13.49 0.06 13.38
CA ALA A 83 12.83 1.19 14.04
C ALA A 83 12.15 2.13 13.04
N PHE A 84 12.84 2.48 11.95
CA PHE A 84 12.25 3.29 10.86
C PHE A 84 11.12 2.55 10.13
N SER A 85 11.18 1.23 10.01
CA SER A 85 10.10 0.41 9.46
C SER A 85 8.83 0.50 10.31
N ALA A 86 8.97 0.40 11.63
CA ALA A 86 7.86 0.54 12.57
C ALA A 86 7.28 1.96 12.54
N TRP A 87 8.15 2.97 12.55
CA TRP A 87 7.75 4.38 12.53
C TRP A 87 7.02 4.76 11.25
N ARG A 88 7.51 4.31 10.09
CA ARG A 88 6.83 4.49 8.79
C ARG A 88 5.42 3.93 8.79
N ARG A 89 5.24 2.70 9.33
CA ARG A 89 3.92 2.07 9.44
C ARG A 89 3.00 2.85 10.38
N TRP A 90 3.52 3.27 11.52
CA TRP A 90 2.76 4.06 12.49
C TRP A 90 2.23 5.34 11.88
N ILE A 91 3.06 6.10 11.14
CA ILE A 91 2.61 7.29 10.41
C ILE A 91 1.54 6.94 9.38
N GLY A 92 1.74 5.90 8.57
CA GLY A 92 0.75 5.45 7.60
C GLY A 92 -0.61 5.16 8.24
N PHE A 93 -0.64 4.44 9.34
CA PHE A 93 -1.86 4.16 10.09
C PHE A 93 -2.47 5.42 10.72
N ARG A 94 -1.67 6.31 11.28
CA ARG A 94 -2.15 7.57 11.87
C ARG A 94 -2.86 8.42 10.82
N GLU A 95 -2.24 8.65 9.69
CA GLU A 95 -2.81 9.45 8.59
C GLU A 95 -4.07 8.79 8.01
N SER A 96 -4.07 7.48 7.89
CA SER A 96 -5.20 6.70 7.43
C SER A 96 -6.41 6.82 8.37
N ARG A 97 -6.20 6.70 9.70
CA ARG A 97 -7.27 6.89 10.68
C ARG A 97 -7.84 8.30 10.69
N TRP A 98 -6.99 9.29 10.50
CA TRP A 98 -7.42 10.67 10.38
C TRP A 98 -8.26 10.89 9.11
N THR A 99 -7.86 10.27 7.99
CA THR A 99 -8.64 10.28 6.74
C THR A 99 -10.02 9.67 6.95
N GLU A 100 -10.09 8.50 7.55
CA GLU A 100 -11.34 7.82 7.84
C GLU A 100 -12.27 8.70 8.70
N SER A 101 -11.73 9.28 9.79
CA SER A 101 -12.49 10.15 10.68
C SER A 101 -13.02 11.40 9.96
N SER A 102 -12.18 12.07 9.19
CA SER A 102 -12.55 13.27 8.43
C SER A 102 -13.63 12.97 7.37
N LEU A 103 -13.50 11.87 6.65
CA LEU A 103 -14.49 11.47 5.65
C LEU A 103 -15.82 11.05 6.29
N ARG A 104 -15.76 10.37 7.43
CA ARG A 104 -16.96 9.99 8.21
C ARG A 104 -17.70 11.21 8.70
N GLU A 105 -17.01 12.21 9.22
CA GLU A 105 -17.59 13.48 9.65
C GLU A 105 -18.27 14.21 8.47
N ARG A 106 -17.59 14.31 7.33
CA ARG A 106 -18.18 14.94 6.11
C ARG A 106 -19.42 14.21 5.63
N LEU A 107 -19.37 12.86 5.61
CA LEU A 107 -20.52 12.05 5.22
C LEU A 107 -21.69 12.27 6.17
N PHE A 108 -21.43 12.25 7.49
CA PHE A 108 -22.46 12.45 8.49
C PHE A 108 -23.09 13.85 8.40
N THR A 109 -22.27 14.89 8.24
CA THR A 109 -22.74 16.27 8.04
C THR A 109 -23.60 16.39 6.78
N HIS A 110 -23.19 15.72 5.69
CA HIS A 110 -23.97 15.71 4.46
C HIS A 110 -25.32 15.01 4.64
N LEU A 111 -25.34 13.86 5.29
CA LEU A 111 -26.57 13.12 5.55
C LEU A 111 -27.53 13.90 6.45
N GLN A 112 -27.04 14.59 7.49
CA GLN A 112 -27.87 15.44 8.34
C GLN A 112 -28.48 16.64 7.59
N GLY A 113 -27.83 17.11 6.52
CA GLY A 113 -28.35 18.21 5.69
C GLY A 113 -29.42 17.78 4.68
N LEU A 114 -29.69 16.48 4.52
CA LEU A 114 -30.72 16.00 3.61
C LEU A 114 -32.12 16.14 4.22
N HIS A 115 -33.11 16.36 3.36
CA HIS A 115 -34.50 16.51 3.79
C HIS A 115 -35.08 15.18 4.34
N ILE A 116 -36.06 15.27 5.21
CA ILE A 116 -36.69 14.12 5.91
C ILE A 116 -37.18 13.06 4.94
N GLY A 117 -37.83 13.44 3.81
CA GLY A 117 -38.30 12.49 2.81
C GLY A 117 -37.22 11.59 2.19
N TYR A 118 -35.94 11.97 2.23
CA TYR A 118 -34.87 11.09 1.84
C TYR A 118 -34.64 9.99 2.91
N HIS A 119 -34.73 10.34 4.18
CA HIS A 119 -34.53 9.40 5.29
C HIS A 119 -35.68 8.39 5.39
N ASP A 120 -36.88 8.77 5.01
CA ASP A 120 -38.06 7.88 4.98
C ASP A 120 -37.95 6.81 3.88
N LEU A 121 -37.30 7.12 2.78
CA LEU A 121 -37.09 6.21 1.65
C LEU A 121 -35.78 5.43 1.70
N ALA A 122 -34.77 5.94 2.41
CA ALA A 122 -33.46 5.32 2.49
C ALA A 122 -33.42 4.22 3.55
N GLN A 123 -32.95 3.04 3.16
CA GLN A 123 -32.61 1.99 4.13
C GLN A 123 -31.34 2.37 4.88
N THR A 124 -31.50 3.05 6.02
CA THR A 124 -30.40 3.63 6.82
C THR A 124 -29.31 2.62 7.17
N GLY A 125 -29.69 1.36 7.46
CA GLY A 125 -28.75 0.29 7.74
C GLY A 125 -27.85 -0.07 6.55
N GLN A 126 -28.40 -0.15 5.35
CA GLN A 126 -27.61 -0.41 4.12
C GLN A 126 -26.66 0.76 3.81
N LEU A 127 -27.16 2.01 3.97
CA LEU A 127 -26.36 3.20 3.75
C LEU A 127 -25.15 3.25 4.67
N MET A 128 -25.34 2.96 5.97
CA MET A 128 -24.26 2.94 6.97
C MET A 128 -23.28 1.79 6.75
N SER A 129 -23.75 0.61 6.37
CA SER A 129 -22.89 -0.53 6.06
C SER A 129 -22.01 -0.23 4.84
N ARG A 130 -22.60 0.30 3.77
CA ARG A 130 -21.89 0.69 2.54
C ARG A 130 -20.86 1.79 2.82
N ALA A 131 -21.27 2.83 3.54
CA ALA A 131 -20.37 3.91 3.93
C ALA A 131 -19.17 3.41 4.75
N SER A 132 -19.39 2.53 5.71
CA SER A 132 -18.31 1.95 6.52
C SER A 132 -17.34 1.10 5.69
N SER A 133 -17.86 0.31 4.74
CA SER A 133 -17.04 -0.49 3.81
C SER A 133 -16.19 0.40 2.90
N ASP A 134 -16.78 1.41 2.29
CA ASP A 134 -16.11 2.30 1.35
C ASP A 134 -15.03 3.14 2.06
N LEU A 135 -15.32 3.65 3.27
CA LEU A 135 -14.34 4.34 4.10
C LEU A 135 -13.15 3.45 4.49
N GLY A 136 -13.42 2.17 4.81
CA GLY A 136 -12.37 1.18 5.08
C GLY A 136 -11.46 0.95 3.88
N GLN A 137 -11.99 0.92 2.66
CA GLN A 137 -11.18 0.79 1.43
C GLN A 137 -10.28 2.02 1.22
N ILE A 138 -10.83 3.23 1.40
CA ILE A 138 -10.04 4.48 1.30
C ILE A 138 -8.95 4.50 2.36
N GLN A 139 -9.25 4.07 3.59
CA GLN A 139 -8.29 3.94 4.67
C GLN A 139 -7.12 3.03 4.27
N GLY A 140 -7.41 1.84 3.73
CA GLY A 140 -6.41 0.90 3.25
C GLY A 140 -5.52 1.51 2.15
N PHE A 141 -6.12 2.25 1.22
CA PHE A 141 -5.38 2.94 0.15
C PHE A 141 -4.42 4.00 0.70
N VAL A 142 -4.84 4.82 1.65
CA VAL A 142 -4.01 5.89 2.26
C VAL A 142 -2.80 5.30 2.99
N VAL A 143 -2.97 4.20 3.74
CA VAL A 143 -1.84 3.48 4.38
C VAL A 143 -0.80 3.05 3.36
N MET A 144 -1.24 2.60 2.19
CA MET A 144 -0.34 2.05 1.17
C MET A 144 0.53 3.11 0.48
N ILE A 145 0.11 4.39 0.44
CA ILE A 145 0.85 5.44 -0.30
C ILE A 145 2.31 5.55 0.15
N PRO A 146 2.64 5.86 1.43
CA PRO A 146 4.03 5.98 1.85
C PRO A 146 4.80 4.65 1.78
N LEU A 147 4.10 3.53 1.99
CA LEU A 147 4.70 2.21 1.91
C LEU A 147 5.11 1.86 0.48
N THR A 148 4.23 2.09 -0.48
CA THR A 148 4.49 1.78 -1.90
C THR A 148 5.60 2.67 -2.47
N ILE A 149 5.57 3.98 -2.21
CA ILE A 149 6.61 4.90 -2.68
C ILE A 149 7.98 4.47 -2.17
N SER A 150 8.09 4.14 -0.87
CA SER A 150 9.35 3.71 -0.26
C SER A 150 9.83 2.37 -0.81
N ASN A 151 8.92 1.42 -1.04
CA ASN A 151 9.27 0.12 -1.61
C ASN A 151 9.74 0.26 -3.07
N VAL A 152 9.07 1.08 -3.88
CA VAL A 152 9.50 1.38 -5.26
C VAL A 152 10.87 2.04 -5.25
N ALA A 153 11.11 3.03 -4.39
CA ALA A 153 12.42 3.66 -4.26
C ALA A 153 13.52 2.65 -3.88
N MET A 154 13.22 1.72 -2.96
CA MET A 154 14.16 0.65 -2.59
C MET A 154 14.48 -0.25 -3.79
N VAL A 155 13.46 -0.69 -4.54
CA VAL A 155 13.66 -1.55 -5.71
C VAL A 155 14.50 -0.85 -6.78
N VAL A 156 14.21 0.42 -7.05
CA VAL A 156 14.99 1.23 -8.00
C VAL A 156 16.44 1.39 -7.53
N ALA A 157 16.67 1.68 -6.26
CA ALA A 157 18.01 1.81 -5.69
C ALA A 157 18.81 0.50 -5.81
N VAL A 158 18.20 -0.63 -5.45
CA VAL A 158 18.84 -1.96 -5.58
C VAL A 158 19.15 -2.26 -7.05
N MET A 159 18.22 -1.99 -7.95
CA MET A 159 18.42 -2.20 -9.39
C MET A 159 19.58 -1.37 -9.93
N LEU A 160 19.67 -0.09 -9.56
CA LEU A 160 20.78 0.79 -9.99
C LEU A 160 22.14 0.29 -9.44
N ILE A 161 22.19 -0.15 -8.18
CA ILE A 161 23.42 -0.68 -7.57
C ILE A 161 23.84 -1.98 -8.26
N LEU A 162 22.92 -2.89 -8.53
CA LEU A 162 23.20 -4.14 -9.22
C LEU A 162 23.74 -3.88 -10.64
N LEU A 163 23.08 -3.00 -11.39
CA LEU A 163 23.50 -2.63 -12.76
C LEU A 163 24.88 -1.96 -12.78
N SER A 164 25.18 -1.11 -11.79
CA SER A 164 26.49 -0.44 -11.71
C SER A 164 27.61 -1.36 -11.25
N SER A 165 27.32 -2.36 -10.40
CA SER A 165 28.33 -3.26 -9.85
C SER A 165 28.64 -4.43 -10.77
N GLN A 166 27.62 -5.10 -11.29
CA GLN A 166 27.75 -6.29 -12.13
C GLN A 166 26.56 -6.43 -13.09
N PRO A 167 26.57 -5.81 -14.27
CA PRO A 167 25.42 -5.73 -15.16
C PRO A 167 24.93 -7.11 -15.63
N MET A 168 25.82 -8.06 -15.85
CA MET A 168 25.43 -9.41 -16.27
C MET A 168 24.64 -10.16 -15.19
N LEU A 169 25.08 -10.09 -13.93
CA LEU A 169 24.33 -10.67 -12.81
C LEU A 169 23.02 -9.95 -12.56
N ALA A 170 22.99 -8.63 -12.75
CA ALA A 170 21.76 -7.83 -12.66
C ALA A 170 20.69 -8.31 -13.64
N ILE A 171 21.08 -8.53 -14.91
CA ILE A 171 20.14 -9.04 -15.92
C ILE A 171 19.61 -10.42 -15.55
N ILE A 172 20.48 -11.34 -15.12
CA ILE A 172 20.08 -12.68 -14.69
C ILE A 172 19.13 -12.63 -13.49
N ALA A 173 19.40 -11.77 -12.51
CA ALA A 173 18.56 -11.61 -11.31
C ALA A 173 17.21 -10.94 -11.61
N LEU A 174 17.16 -10.00 -12.57
CA LEU A 174 15.94 -9.27 -12.92
C LEU A 174 15.09 -9.99 -13.97
N ALA A 175 15.67 -10.87 -14.79
CA ALA A 175 14.99 -11.60 -15.84
C ALA A 175 13.74 -12.39 -15.36
N PRO A 176 13.70 -13.02 -14.17
CA PRO A 176 12.51 -13.71 -13.69
C PRO A 176 11.33 -12.78 -13.34
N LEU A 177 11.58 -11.49 -13.01
CA LEU A 177 10.54 -10.58 -12.52
C LEU A 177 9.36 -10.38 -13.48
N PRO A 178 9.57 -10.15 -14.80
CA PRO A 178 8.45 -10.04 -15.73
C PRO A 178 7.65 -11.34 -15.84
N PHE A 179 8.30 -12.51 -15.76
CA PHE A 179 7.62 -13.81 -15.78
C PHE A 179 6.77 -14.03 -14.53
N VAL A 180 7.28 -13.66 -13.35
CA VAL A 180 6.52 -13.71 -12.09
C VAL A 180 5.30 -12.80 -12.17
N ASN A 181 5.45 -11.57 -12.67
CA ASN A 181 4.33 -10.64 -12.86
C ASN A 181 3.28 -11.18 -13.85
N LEU A 182 3.71 -11.76 -14.96
CA LEU A 182 2.81 -12.35 -15.94
C LEU A 182 2.07 -13.57 -15.36
N ALA A 183 2.78 -14.45 -14.66
CA ALA A 183 2.20 -15.60 -13.96
C ALA A 183 1.21 -15.15 -12.88
N ALA A 184 1.55 -14.15 -12.06
CA ALA A 184 0.67 -13.61 -11.04
C ALA A 184 -0.62 -13.01 -11.63
N ARG A 185 -0.51 -12.25 -12.72
CA ARG A 185 -1.69 -11.71 -13.43
C ARG A 185 -2.57 -12.83 -13.99
N ARG A 186 -1.96 -13.84 -14.63
CA ARG A 186 -2.71 -14.97 -15.19
C ARG A 186 -3.41 -15.76 -14.09
N PHE A 187 -2.73 -16.02 -12.99
CA PHE A 187 -3.27 -16.70 -11.82
C PHE A 187 -4.42 -15.90 -11.16
N SER A 188 -4.23 -14.60 -10.96
CA SER A 188 -5.27 -13.71 -10.42
C SER A 188 -6.54 -13.73 -11.29
N ASN A 189 -6.40 -13.63 -12.61
CA ASN A 189 -7.53 -13.68 -13.53
C ASN A 189 -8.23 -15.05 -13.54
N SER A 190 -7.48 -16.15 -13.32
CA SER A 190 -8.03 -17.50 -13.28
C SER A 190 -8.76 -17.79 -11.96
N ILE A 191 -8.29 -17.24 -10.85
CA ILE A 191 -8.90 -17.44 -9.52
C ILE A 191 -10.10 -16.53 -9.27
N HIS A 192 -10.12 -15.34 -9.85
CA HIS A 192 -11.19 -14.36 -9.63
C HIS A 192 -12.61 -14.94 -9.82
N PRO A 193 -12.92 -15.69 -10.90
CA PRO A 193 -14.24 -16.28 -11.08
C PRO A 193 -14.56 -17.37 -10.03
N ALA A 194 -13.56 -18.13 -9.57
CA ALA A 194 -13.75 -19.13 -8.52
C ALA A 194 -14.06 -18.49 -7.17
N ILE A 195 -13.41 -17.37 -6.83
CA ILE A 195 -13.70 -16.59 -5.62
C ILE A 195 -15.14 -16.06 -5.65
N LEU A 196 -15.59 -15.54 -6.80
CA LEU A 196 -16.96 -15.05 -6.96
C LEU A 196 -17.99 -16.18 -6.82
N ALA A 197 -17.70 -17.36 -7.35
CA ALA A 197 -18.58 -18.53 -7.19
C ALA A 197 -18.71 -18.95 -5.71
N VAL A 198 -17.60 -19.02 -4.98
CA VAL A 198 -17.61 -19.32 -3.53
C VAL A 198 -18.38 -18.25 -2.74
N GLN A 199 -18.21 -16.97 -3.08
CA GLN A 199 -18.96 -15.89 -2.43
C GLN A 199 -20.48 -15.98 -2.70
N ALA A 200 -20.86 -16.37 -3.92
CA ALA A 200 -22.25 -16.58 -4.27
C ALA A 200 -22.88 -17.75 -3.48
N GLU A 201 -22.19 -18.88 -3.36
CA GLU A 201 -22.64 -20.00 -2.54
C GLU A 201 -22.74 -19.66 -1.05
N GLN A 202 -21.78 -18.88 -0.52
CA GLN A 202 -21.83 -18.40 0.86
C GLN A 202 -23.02 -17.46 1.10
N ALA A 203 -23.33 -16.61 0.14
CA ALA A 203 -24.50 -15.72 0.22
C ALA A 203 -25.83 -16.52 0.18
N GLU A 204 -25.89 -17.59 -0.61
CA GLU A 204 -27.05 -18.47 -0.66
C GLU A 204 -27.23 -19.23 0.67
N LEU A 205 -26.15 -19.76 1.25
CA LEU A 205 -26.18 -20.39 2.57
C LEU A 205 -26.64 -19.42 3.67
N ALA A 206 -26.20 -18.16 3.62
CA ALA A 206 -26.61 -17.14 4.60
C ALA A 206 -28.09 -16.74 4.48
N ASN A 207 -28.73 -16.98 3.34
CA ASN A 207 -30.17 -16.74 3.15
C ASN A 207 -31.06 -17.89 3.62
N VAL A 208 -30.50 -19.06 3.90
CA VAL A 208 -31.25 -20.26 4.35
C VAL A 208 -31.29 -20.37 5.88
N VAL A 209 -30.49 -19.59 6.58
CA VAL A 209 -30.44 -19.47 8.06
C VAL A 209 -31.22 -18.26 8.52
#